data_f6c23378ffb189ddf37fb9492b7cd8f6
#
_entry.id   f6c23378ffb189ddf37fb9492b7cd8f6
#
_cell.length_a   1.000
_cell.length_b   1.000
_cell.length_c   1.000
_cell.angle_alpha   90.00
_cell.angle_beta   90.00
_cell.angle_gamma   90.00
#
_symmetry.space_group_name_H-M   'P 1'
#
loop_
_entity.id
_entity.type
_entity.pdbx_description
1 polymer ?
#
loop_
_entity_poly.entity_id
_entity_poly.type
_entity_poly.pdbx_seq_one_letter_code
_entity_poly.pdbx_strand_id
1 'polypeptide(L)' 'MRYLFAVMAEVRGTVLAGPDEMANINRFNDMLRDTGRLVMAAGVAEPDMSVVFDNRNGLGEVRQSSAVAGDLFMAGFWVI' A
#
# COMPACT_ATOMS: atom_id res chain seq x y z
N MET A 1 6.27 20.07 4.40
CA MET A 1 5.03 19.41 3.94
C MET A 1 5.31 17.95 3.65
N ARG A 2 4.39 17.08 4.00
CA ARG A 2 4.52 15.64 3.77
C ARG A 2 3.63 15.19 2.62
N TYR A 3 4.13 14.20 1.89
CA TYR A 3 3.40 13.62 0.77
C TYR A 3 3.29 12.12 0.96
N LEU A 4 2.17 11.57 0.58
CA LEU A 4 1.96 10.12 0.51
C LEU A 4 1.97 9.70 -0.95
N PHE A 5 2.86 8.78 -1.29
CA PHE A 5 2.91 8.16 -2.62
C PHE A 5 2.34 6.76 -2.50
N ALA A 6 1.18 6.55 -3.08
CA ALA A 6 0.54 5.25 -3.09
C ALA A 6 1.00 4.42 -4.28
N VAL A 7 1.33 3.18 -4.03
CA VAL A 7 1.63 2.21 -5.08
C VAL A 7 0.36 1.43 -5.36
N MET A 8 -0.17 1.58 -6.55
CA MET A 8 -1.41 0.91 -6.95
C MET A 8 -1.10 -0.35 -7.75
N ALA A 9 -1.83 -1.40 -7.45
CA ALA A 9 -1.70 -2.68 -8.15
C ALA A 9 -3.06 -3.21 -8.56
N GLU A 10 -3.07 -4.11 -9.55
CA GLU A 10 -4.31 -4.74 -10.01
C GLU A 10 -4.59 -6.00 -9.19
N VAL A 11 -5.84 -6.15 -8.78
CA VAL A 11 -6.28 -7.29 -7.97
C VAL A 11 -6.07 -8.61 -8.73
N ARG A 12 -6.23 -8.60 -10.04
CA ARG A 12 -6.16 -9.81 -10.87
C ARG A 12 -4.82 -10.05 -11.54
N GLY A 13 -3.86 -9.24 -11.28
CA GLY A 13 -2.58 -9.33 -11.97
C GLY A 13 -1.42 -9.56 -11.05
N THR A 14 -1.62 -10.29 -9.99
CA THR A 14 -0.59 -10.43 -8.96
C THR A 14 0.67 -11.03 -9.51
N VAL A 15 1.54 -10.18 -9.90
CA VAL A 15 2.91 -10.54 -10.10
C VAL A 15 3.65 -9.99 -8.89
N LEU A 16 4.19 -10.90 -8.11
CA LEU A 16 5.18 -10.51 -7.13
C LEU A 16 6.30 -9.78 -7.87
N ALA A 17 6.77 -8.69 -7.28
CA ALA A 17 7.87 -7.94 -7.86
C ALA A 17 9.05 -8.87 -8.17
N GLY A 18 9.51 -8.86 -9.40
CA GLY A 18 10.67 -9.62 -9.81
C GLY A 18 11.96 -9.08 -9.16
N PRO A 19 13.08 -9.82 -9.28
CA PRO A 19 14.35 -9.41 -8.64
C PRO A 19 14.81 -8.01 -9.06
N ASP A 20 14.64 -7.66 -10.32
CA ASP A 20 15.05 -6.34 -10.84
C ASP A 20 14.19 -5.23 -10.27
N GLU A 21 12.89 -5.46 -10.16
CA GLU A 21 11.96 -4.52 -9.58
C GLU A 21 12.23 -4.32 -8.09
N MET A 22 12.49 -5.41 -7.37
CA MET A 22 12.85 -5.32 -5.96
C MET A 22 14.16 -4.56 -5.75
N ALA A 23 15.13 -4.77 -6.61
CA ALA A 23 16.38 -4.03 -6.54
C ALA A 23 16.16 -2.52 -6.76
N ASN A 24 15.27 -2.16 -7.67
CA ASN A 24 14.92 -0.76 -7.93
C ASN A 24 14.18 -0.14 -6.74
N ILE A 25 13.26 -0.87 -6.14
CA ILE A 25 12.54 -0.43 -4.95
C ILE A 25 13.50 -0.19 -3.78
N ASN A 26 14.41 -1.12 -3.56
CA ASN A 26 15.40 -1.00 -2.49
C ASN A 26 16.31 0.21 -2.72
N ARG A 27 16.72 0.43 -3.95
CA ARG A 27 17.54 1.59 -4.31
C ARG A 27 16.82 2.90 -4.07
N PHE A 28 15.53 2.95 -4.39
CA PHE A 28 14.69 4.11 -4.13
C PHE A 28 14.55 4.37 -2.64
N ASN A 29 14.31 3.32 -1.86
CA ASN A 29 14.23 3.42 -0.40
C ASN A 29 15.53 3.94 0.20
N ASP A 30 16.66 3.43 -0.26
CA ASP A 30 17.99 3.86 0.20
C ASP A 30 18.22 5.33 -0.12
N MET A 31 17.85 5.77 -1.31
CA MET A 31 17.99 7.17 -1.71
C MET A 31 17.13 8.08 -0.84
N LEU A 32 15.90 7.70 -0.55
CA LEU A 32 15.02 8.48 0.33
C LEU A 32 15.58 8.54 1.76
N ARG A 33 16.10 7.43 2.24
CA ARG A 33 16.69 7.36 3.58
C ARG A 33 17.94 8.21 3.67
N ASP A 34 18.82 8.09 2.71
CA ASP A 34 20.11 8.81 2.69
C ASP A 34 19.92 10.32 2.56
N THR A 35 18.87 10.76 1.92
CA THR A 35 18.55 12.19 1.79
C THR A 35 17.69 12.72 2.95
N GLY A 36 17.38 11.88 3.93
CA GLY A 36 16.57 12.28 5.08
C GLY A 36 15.10 12.54 4.78
N ARG A 37 14.60 12.07 3.65
CA ARG A 37 13.23 12.34 3.21
C ARG A 37 12.23 11.25 3.62
N LEU A 38 12.72 10.05 3.91
CA LEU A 38 11.84 8.95 4.24
C LEU A 38 11.27 9.10 5.65
N VAL A 39 9.96 9.25 5.75
CA VAL A 39 9.26 9.23 7.04
C VAL A 39 8.79 7.81 7.34
N MET A 40 8.16 7.17 6.36
CA MET A 40 7.60 5.84 6.52
C MET A 40 7.43 5.18 5.15
N ALA A 41 7.62 3.88 5.11
CA ALA A 41 7.28 3.06 3.95
C ALA A 41 6.72 1.73 4.44
N ALA A 42 5.71 1.24 3.76
CA ALA A 42 5.11 -0.04 4.13
C ALA A 42 4.46 -0.70 2.92
N GLY A 43 4.46 -2.03 2.92
CA GLY A 43 3.62 -2.82 2.05
C GLY A 43 2.26 -3.03 2.69
N VAL A 44 1.25 -3.21 1.87
CA VAL A 44 -0.13 -3.45 2.32
C VAL A 44 -0.55 -4.82 1.81
N ALA A 45 -1.20 -5.59 2.66
CA ALA A 45 -1.69 -6.92 2.30
C ALA A 45 -2.73 -6.85 1.19
N GLU A 46 -2.88 -7.95 0.47
CA GLU A 46 -3.89 -8.07 -0.58
C GLU A 46 -5.31 -7.84 -0.04
N PRO A 47 -6.23 -7.37 -0.90
CA PRO A 47 -7.59 -7.03 -0.45
C PRO A 47 -8.34 -8.16 0.27
N ASP A 48 -8.14 -9.40 -0.12
CA ASP A 48 -8.81 -10.56 0.52
C ASP A 48 -8.38 -10.75 1.97
N MET A 49 -7.23 -10.20 2.37
CA MET A 49 -6.74 -10.26 3.74
C MET A 49 -7.09 -9.00 4.52
N SER A 50 -7.87 -8.12 3.93
CA SER A 50 -8.24 -6.84 4.54
C SER A 50 -9.44 -6.99 5.45
N VAL A 51 -9.47 -6.15 6.47
CA VAL A 51 -10.62 -6.02 7.38
C VAL A 51 -11.16 -4.60 7.25
N VAL A 52 -12.45 -4.49 7.05
CA VAL A 52 -13.12 -3.19 6.94
C VAL A 52 -13.83 -2.87 8.24
N PHE A 53 -13.50 -1.72 8.80
CA PHE A 53 -14.21 -1.16 9.95
C PHE A 53 -15.10 -0.04 9.43
N ASP A 54 -16.40 -0.21 9.54
CA ASP A 54 -17.38 0.78 9.11
C ASP A 54 -18.17 1.28 10.32
N ASN A 55 -17.85 2.48 10.73
CA ASN A 55 -18.50 3.10 11.88
C ASN A 55 -19.32 4.34 11.49
N ARG A 56 -19.72 4.43 10.24
CA ARG A 56 -20.58 5.51 9.78
C ARG A 56 -21.90 5.47 10.54
N ASN A 57 -22.33 6.62 11.03
CA ASN A 57 -23.56 6.75 11.81
C ASN A 57 -23.63 5.81 13.04
N GLY A 58 -22.48 5.49 13.61
CA GLY A 58 -22.41 4.61 14.77
C GLY A 58 -22.69 3.14 14.47
N LEU A 59 -22.57 2.71 13.22
CA LEU A 59 -22.89 1.35 12.80
C LEU A 59 -22.03 0.29 13.49
N GLY A 60 -20.75 0.59 13.74
CA GLY A 60 -19.84 -0.33 14.42
C GLY A 60 -19.63 -1.65 13.69
N GLU A 61 -19.74 -1.66 12.37
CA GLU A 61 -19.61 -2.87 11.58
C GLU A 61 -18.13 -3.22 11.34
N VAL A 62 -17.80 -4.48 11.49
CA VAL A 62 -16.50 -5.03 11.13
C VAL A 62 -16.75 -6.20 10.19
N ARG A 63 -16.15 -6.16 9.01
CA ARG A 63 -16.27 -7.27 8.07
C ARG A 63 -14.93 -7.59 7.42
N GLN A 64 -14.70 -8.84 7.17
CA GLN A 64 -13.52 -9.31 6.46
C GLN A 64 -13.83 -9.33 4.96
N SER A 65 -13.49 -8.26 4.30
CA SER A 65 -13.72 -8.15 2.87
C SER A 65 -12.82 -7.07 2.30
N SER A 66 -12.74 -7.04 0.97
CA SER A 66 -12.02 -5.96 0.29
C SER A 66 -12.72 -4.62 0.53
N ALA A 67 -11.95 -3.63 0.93
CA ALA A 67 -12.43 -2.26 1.02
C ALA A 67 -12.46 -1.56 -0.34
N VAL A 68 -11.91 -2.21 -1.36
CA VAL A 68 -11.72 -1.62 -2.68
C VAL A 68 -12.82 -2.10 -3.60
N ALA A 69 -13.55 -1.14 -4.18
CA ALA A 69 -14.48 -1.42 -5.27
C ALA A 69 -13.70 -1.22 -6.57
N GLY A 70 -13.57 -2.27 -7.39
CA GLY A 70 -12.86 -2.21 -8.66
C GLY A 70 -11.59 -3.06 -8.68
N ASP A 71 -10.76 -2.83 -9.68
CA ASP A 71 -9.62 -3.68 -9.98
C ASP A 71 -8.30 -3.22 -9.39
N LEU A 72 -8.25 -2.03 -8.82
CA LEU A 72 -7.03 -1.46 -8.26
C LEU A 72 -7.06 -1.43 -6.74
N PHE A 73 -5.92 -1.68 -6.12
CA PHE A 73 -5.77 -1.53 -4.68
C PHE A 73 -4.40 -0.92 -4.37
N MET A 74 -4.26 -0.36 -3.19
CA MET A 74 -3.00 0.18 -2.72
C MET A 74 -2.14 -0.95 -2.15
N ALA A 75 -1.08 -1.29 -2.86
CA ALA A 75 -0.17 -2.36 -2.48
C ALA A 75 0.92 -1.92 -1.52
N GLY A 76 1.13 -0.63 -1.41
CA GLY A 76 2.11 -0.05 -0.52
C GLY A 76 2.12 1.46 -0.62
N PHE A 77 2.96 2.09 0.19
CA PHE A 77 3.06 3.55 0.16
C PHE A 77 4.39 4.03 0.73
N TRP A 78 4.76 5.25 0.35
CA TRP A 78 5.82 6.00 0.99
C TRP A 78 5.24 7.31 1.52
N VAL A 79 5.70 7.70 2.70
CA VAL A 79 5.46 9.05 3.23
C VAL A 79 6.81 9.76 3.25
N ILE A 80 6.87 10.89 2.60
CA ILE A 80 8.11 11.67 2.48
C ILE A 80 7.88 13.13 2.87
#